data_db296a3739e18da4ef52e92add6fd729
#
_entry.id   db296a3739e18da4ef52e92add6fd729
#
_cell.length_a   1.000
_cell.length_b   1.000
_cell.length_c   1.000
_cell.angle_alpha   90.00
_cell.angle_beta   90.00
_cell.angle_gamma   90.00
#
_symmetry.space_group_name_H-M   'P 1'
#
loop_
_entity.id
_entity.type
_entity.pdbx_description
1 polymer ?
#
loop_
_entity_poly.entity_id
_entity_poly.type
_entity_poly.pdbx_seq_one_letter_code
_entity_poly.pdbx_strand_id
1 'polypeptide(L)'
;MPYAIVVMGVSGCGKSSVGNALADRLGYDFVDADDLHPPENVAKMRGGTPLTDEDRWPWLAAVEAAMRERLMRGAGIVVACSALKRSYRDSLRSAGEAVRFVHLTGSQELIGARLARRRSHFFDPKLLE
;
A
#
# COMPACT_ATOMS: atom_id res chain seq x y z
N MET A 1 -3.15 16.21 10.26
CA MET A 1 -2.57 14.93 10.72
C MET A 1 -2.16 14.09 9.51
N PRO A 2 -0.90 13.65 9.39
CA PRO A 2 -0.51 12.75 8.32
C PRO A 2 -1.05 11.34 8.53
N TYR A 3 -1.23 10.63 7.44
CA TYR A 3 -1.73 9.27 7.43
C TYR A 3 -0.70 8.32 6.83
N ALA A 4 -0.80 7.03 7.16
CA ALA A 4 -0.18 5.96 6.40
C ALA A 4 -1.29 5.30 5.60
N ILE A 5 -1.24 5.45 4.29
CA ILE A 5 -2.29 4.99 3.39
C ILE A 5 -1.81 3.76 2.65
N VAL A 6 -2.49 2.63 2.87
CA VAL A 6 -2.17 1.37 2.21
C VAL A 6 -3.12 1.19 1.04
N VAL A 7 -2.57 1.24 -0.17
CA VAL A 7 -3.33 1.02 -1.41
C VAL A 7 -3.24 -0.46 -1.73
N MET A 8 -4.37 -1.16 -1.67
CA MET A 8 -4.45 -2.61 -1.86
C MET A 8 -5.22 -2.96 -3.12
N GLY A 9 -4.99 -4.15 -3.59
CA GLY A 9 -5.68 -4.71 -4.73
C GLY A 9 -4.85 -5.83 -5.34
N VAL A 10 -5.45 -6.54 -6.28
CA VAL A 10 -4.73 -7.62 -6.98
C VAL A 10 -3.72 -7.04 -7.98
N SER A 11 -2.76 -7.86 -8.38
CA SER A 11 -1.79 -7.50 -9.41
C SER A 11 -2.52 -7.02 -10.67
N GLY A 12 -2.01 -5.95 -11.25
CA GLY A 12 -2.58 -5.40 -12.49
C GLY A 12 -3.73 -4.44 -12.28
N CYS A 13 -4.16 -4.17 -11.03
CA CYS A 13 -5.23 -3.20 -10.77
C CYS A 13 -4.74 -1.74 -10.73
N GLY A 14 -3.43 -1.51 -10.85
CA GLY A 14 -2.88 -0.16 -10.87
C GLY A 14 -2.50 0.41 -9.53
N LYS A 15 -2.21 -0.44 -8.53
CA LYS A 15 -1.84 0.01 -7.18
C LYS A 15 -0.71 1.03 -7.18
N SER A 16 0.36 0.74 -7.92
CA SER A 16 1.53 1.64 -7.94
C SER A 16 1.21 2.97 -8.60
N SER A 17 0.45 2.97 -9.70
CA SER A 17 0.05 4.19 -10.39
C SER A 17 -0.83 5.07 -9.50
N VAL A 18 -1.83 4.46 -8.86
CA VAL A 18 -2.73 5.17 -7.95
C VAL A 18 -1.96 5.66 -6.72
N GLY A 19 -1.12 4.80 -6.15
CA GLY A 19 -0.33 5.13 -4.97
C GLY A 19 0.62 6.29 -5.22
N ASN A 20 1.33 6.27 -6.35
CA ASN A 20 2.22 7.37 -6.72
C ASN A 20 1.47 8.68 -6.90
N ALA A 21 0.32 8.65 -7.60
CA ALA A 21 -0.47 9.85 -7.82
C ALA A 21 -1.00 10.41 -6.49
N LEU A 22 -1.45 9.54 -5.59
CA LEU A 22 -1.96 9.95 -4.29
C LEU A 22 -0.85 10.55 -3.42
N ALA A 23 0.32 9.91 -3.39
CA ALA A 23 1.47 10.40 -2.64
C ALA A 23 1.92 11.78 -3.13
N ASP A 24 2.01 11.94 -4.45
CA ASP A 24 2.39 13.20 -5.07
C ASP A 24 1.40 14.31 -4.69
N ARG A 25 0.12 14.00 -4.72
CA ARG A 25 -0.95 14.95 -4.40
C ARG A 25 -0.93 15.39 -2.93
N LEU A 26 -0.57 14.47 -2.03
CA LEU A 26 -0.55 14.75 -0.59
C LEU A 26 0.81 15.25 -0.10
N GLY A 27 1.84 15.20 -0.93
CA GLY A 27 3.19 15.50 -0.49
C GLY A 27 3.76 14.42 0.43
N TYR A 28 3.33 13.16 0.24
CA TYR A 28 3.78 12.01 1.01
C TYR A 28 4.84 11.24 0.23
N ASP A 29 5.65 10.46 0.94
CA ASP A 29 6.52 9.47 0.31
C ASP A 29 5.69 8.31 -0.23
N PHE A 30 6.16 7.72 -1.33
CA PHE A 30 5.56 6.51 -1.88
C PHE A 30 6.54 5.34 -1.72
N VAL A 31 6.02 4.20 -1.27
CA VAL A 31 6.80 2.96 -1.15
C VAL A 31 5.99 1.82 -1.76
N ASP A 32 6.63 1.03 -2.62
CA ASP A 32 6.06 -0.22 -3.09
C ASP A 32 6.47 -1.31 -2.09
N ALA A 33 5.48 -1.93 -1.47
CA ALA A 33 5.75 -2.96 -0.44
C ALA A 33 6.51 -4.15 -1.01
N ASP A 34 6.40 -4.43 -2.31
CA ASP A 34 7.15 -5.53 -2.93
C ASP A 34 8.66 -5.34 -2.77
N ASP A 35 9.13 -4.10 -2.68
CA ASP A 35 10.55 -3.80 -2.50
C ASP A 35 11.05 -4.09 -1.10
N LEU A 36 10.16 -4.40 -0.16
CA LEU A 36 10.50 -4.66 1.23
C LEU A 36 10.57 -6.14 1.58
N HIS A 37 10.42 -7.02 0.59
CA HIS A 37 10.55 -8.46 0.84
C HIS A 37 11.98 -8.83 1.28
N PRO A 38 12.12 -9.72 2.29
CA PRO A 38 13.43 -10.26 2.64
C PRO A 38 14.04 -11.03 1.45
N PRO A 39 15.37 -11.17 1.42
CA PRO A 39 16.04 -11.90 0.31
C PRO A 39 15.50 -13.31 0.10
N GLU A 40 15.13 -14.02 1.17
CA GLU A 40 14.56 -15.36 1.09
C GLU A 40 13.26 -15.37 0.27
N ASN A 41 12.42 -14.36 0.46
CA ASN A 41 11.16 -14.23 -0.27
C ASN A 41 11.42 -13.92 -1.74
N VAL A 42 12.38 -13.03 -2.01
CA VAL A 42 12.77 -12.69 -3.38
C VAL A 42 13.26 -13.95 -4.12
N ALA A 43 14.08 -14.75 -3.46
CA ALA A 43 14.60 -16.00 -4.03
C ALA A 43 13.47 -16.98 -4.36
N LYS A 44 12.50 -17.14 -3.47
CA LYS A 44 11.33 -17.99 -3.71
C LYS A 44 10.51 -17.50 -4.90
N MET A 45 10.25 -16.22 -4.98
CA MET A 45 9.45 -15.65 -6.07
C MET A 45 10.15 -15.83 -7.41
N ARG A 46 11.46 -15.61 -7.46
CA ARG A 46 12.25 -15.83 -8.68
C ARG A 46 12.26 -17.29 -9.12
N GLY A 47 12.24 -18.21 -8.16
CA GLY A 47 12.18 -19.64 -8.43
C GLY A 47 10.78 -20.17 -8.73
N GLY A 48 9.77 -19.29 -8.72
CA GLY A 48 8.38 -19.70 -8.96
C GLY A 48 7.71 -20.38 -7.80
N THR A 49 8.31 -20.33 -6.60
CA THR A 49 7.74 -20.94 -5.40
C THR A 49 6.79 -19.93 -4.73
N PRO A 50 5.51 -20.29 -4.49
CA PRO A 50 4.60 -19.39 -3.80
C PRO A 50 5.04 -19.10 -2.37
N LEU A 51 4.77 -17.88 -1.90
CA LEU A 51 5.04 -17.51 -0.51
C LEU A 51 3.95 -18.06 0.41
N THR A 52 4.38 -18.57 1.58
CA THR A 52 3.47 -18.98 2.64
C THR A 52 3.15 -17.78 3.54
N ASP A 53 2.21 -17.96 4.46
CA ASP A 53 1.93 -16.92 5.46
C ASP A 53 3.16 -16.65 6.33
N GLU A 54 3.89 -17.70 6.73
CA GLU A 54 5.13 -17.56 7.50
C GLU A 54 6.18 -16.74 6.76
N ASP A 55 6.27 -16.89 5.45
CA ASP A 55 7.17 -16.10 4.62
C ASP A 55 6.79 -14.62 4.62
N ARG A 56 5.51 -14.33 4.72
CA ARG A 56 4.98 -12.98 4.62
C ARG A 56 5.04 -12.18 5.92
N TRP A 57 5.04 -12.83 7.08
CA TRP A 57 5.05 -12.09 8.36
C TRP A 57 6.25 -11.15 8.49
N PRO A 58 7.50 -11.57 8.19
CA PRO A 58 8.63 -10.62 8.23
C PRO A 58 8.49 -9.48 7.22
N TRP A 59 7.93 -9.75 6.06
CA TRP A 59 7.67 -8.74 5.05
C TRP A 59 6.65 -7.70 5.56
N LEU A 60 5.55 -8.17 6.11
CA LEU A 60 4.52 -7.28 6.66
C LEU A 60 5.06 -6.46 7.84
N ALA A 61 5.93 -7.06 8.65
CA ALA A 61 6.61 -6.36 9.74
C ALA A 61 7.49 -5.22 9.20
N ALA A 62 8.19 -5.44 8.08
CA ALA A 62 8.98 -4.42 7.44
C ALA A 62 8.12 -3.28 6.89
N VAL A 63 6.97 -3.59 6.31
CA VAL A 63 6.01 -2.60 5.81
C VAL A 63 5.46 -1.77 6.97
N GLU A 64 5.05 -2.44 8.05
CA GLU A 64 4.53 -1.78 9.25
C GLU A 64 5.57 -0.86 9.87
N ALA A 65 6.82 -1.31 9.96
CA ALA A 65 7.91 -0.50 10.51
C ALA A 65 8.17 0.74 9.66
N ALA A 66 8.10 0.63 8.34
CA ALA A 66 8.27 1.78 7.45
C ALA A 66 7.17 2.82 7.66
N MET A 67 5.91 2.37 7.83
CA MET A 67 4.79 3.27 8.10
C MET A 67 4.93 3.94 9.46
N ARG A 68 5.25 3.16 10.49
CA ARG A 68 5.41 3.67 11.85
C ARG A 68 6.51 4.72 11.93
N GLU A 69 7.64 4.47 11.26
CA GLU A 69 8.77 5.40 11.24
C GLU A 69 8.36 6.75 10.66
N ARG A 70 7.62 6.77 9.54
CA ARG A 70 7.14 8.03 8.95
C ARG A 70 6.18 8.75 9.87
N LEU A 71 5.21 8.03 10.44
CA LEU A 71 4.22 8.63 11.34
C LEU A 71 4.86 9.20 12.59
N MET A 72 5.87 8.55 13.13
CA MET A 72 6.62 9.04 14.31
C MET A 72 7.37 10.32 14.00
N ARG A 73 7.78 10.54 12.77
CA ARG A 73 8.41 11.79 12.34
C ARG A 73 7.40 12.89 11.99
N GLY A 74 6.12 12.61 12.09
CA GLY A 74 5.08 13.55 11.65
C GLY A 74 4.94 13.63 10.13
N ALA A 75 5.37 12.61 9.41
CA ALA A 75 5.28 12.54 7.96
C ALA A 75 4.25 11.50 7.52
N GLY A 76 3.71 11.68 6.32
CA GLY A 76 2.80 10.71 5.73
C GLY A 76 3.51 9.77 4.77
N ILE A 77 2.86 8.66 4.45
CA ILE A 77 3.38 7.66 3.52
C ILE A 77 2.22 6.99 2.79
N VAL A 78 2.43 6.70 1.52
CA VAL A 78 1.52 5.84 0.73
C VAL A 78 2.27 4.57 0.38
N VAL A 79 1.67 3.43 0.67
CA VAL A 79 2.26 2.12 0.43
C VAL A 79 1.36 1.33 -0.51
N ALA A 80 1.90 0.88 -1.63
CA ALA A 80 1.20 -0.06 -2.51
C ALA A 80 1.51 -1.48 -2.01
N CYS A 81 0.49 -2.22 -1.61
CA CYS A 81 0.67 -3.51 -0.95
C CYS A 81 -0.44 -4.48 -1.34
N SER A 82 -0.06 -5.72 -1.62
CA SER A 82 -1.00 -6.79 -1.93
C SER A 82 -1.56 -7.49 -0.69
N ALA A 83 -1.69 -6.78 0.42
CA ALA A 83 -2.18 -7.32 1.69
C ALA A 83 -3.70 -7.51 1.63
N LEU A 84 -4.15 -8.62 1.03
CA LEU A 84 -5.58 -8.87 0.83
C LEU A 84 -6.25 -9.58 2.01
N LYS A 85 -5.52 -10.41 2.75
CA LYS A 85 -6.08 -11.11 3.90
C LYS A 85 -6.30 -10.16 5.06
N ARG A 86 -7.39 -10.39 5.79
CA ARG A 86 -7.70 -9.59 6.99
C ARG A 86 -6.56 -9.64 8.02
N SER A 87 -5.96 -10.82 8.22
CA SER A 87 -4.84 -10.95 9.16
C SER A 87 -3.63 -10.10 8.76
N TYR A 88 -3.39 -9.96 7.46
CA TYR A 88 -2.31 -9.09 6.95
C TYR A 88 -2.64 -7.62 7.24
N ARG A 89 -3.89 -7.21 6.98
CA ARG A 89 -4.31 -5.84 7.26
C ARG A 89 -4.25 -5.52 8.75
N ASP A 90 -4.64 -6.46 9.59
CA ASP A 90 -4.56 -6.30 11.05
C ASP A 90 -3.12 -6.11 11.49
N SER A 91 -2.18 -6.84 10.89
CA SER A 91 -0.75 -6.67 11.15
C SER A 91 -0.29 -5.25 10.80
N LEU A 92 -0.73 -4.73 9.65
CA LEU A 92 -0.36 -3.38 9.23
C LEU A 92 -1.01 -2.29 10.09
N ARG A 93 -2.22 -2.53 10.58
CA ARG A 93 -2.91 -1.58 11.48
C ARG A 93 -2.14 -1.33 12.77
N SER A 94 -1.29 -2.25 13.17
CA SER A 94 -0.48 -2.08 14.39
C SER A 94 0.49 -0.91 14.30
N ALA A 95 0.72 -0.34 13.10
CA ALA A 95 1.54 0.86 12.95
C ALA A 95 0.91 2.10 13.59
N GLY A 96 -0.39 2.10 13.85
CA GLY A 96 -1.07 3.18 14.55
C GLY A 96 -2.47 3.48 14.03
N GLU A 97 -3.14 4.40 14.70
CA GLU A 97 -4.51 4.79 14.36
C GLU A 97 -4.59 5.57 13.05
N ALA A 98 -3.49 6.14 12.59
CA ALA A 98 -3.45 6.91 11.35
C ALA A 98 -3.34 6.05 10.09
N VAL A 99 -3.37 4.72 10.22
CA VAL A 99 -3.33 3.80 9.07
C VAL A 99 -4.71 3.78 8.40
N ARG A 100 -4.71 3.94 7.08
CA ARG A 100 -5.94 3.90 6.26
C ARG A 100 -5.73 2.94 5.10
N PHE A 101 -6.78 2.26 4.71
CA PHE A 101 -6.73 1.30 3.60
C PHE A 101 -7.60 1.79 2.46
N VAL A 102 -7.05 1.73 1.25
CA VAL A 102 -7.77 2.01 0.01
C VAL A 102 -7.74 0.74 -0.81
N HIS A 103 -8.90 0.14 -1.06
CA HIS A 103 -9.01 -1.10 -1.82
C HIS A 103 -9.41 -0.78 -3.25
N LEU A 104 -8.52 -1.04 -4.19
CA LEU A 104 -8.78 -0.83 -5.60
C LEU A 104 -9.52 -2.03 -6.18
N THR A 105 -10.65 -1.74 -6.83
CA THR A 105 -11.46 -2.74 -7.52
C THR A 105 -11.64 -2.30 -8.98
N GLY A 106 -11.78 -3.26 -9.86
CA GLY A 106 -11.93 -3.00 -11.28
C GLY A 106 -10.62 -3.08 -12.03
N SER A 107 -10.65 -2.83 -13.32
CA SER A 107 -9.47 -2.89 -14.17
C SER A 107 -8.60 -1.63 -14.00
N GLN A 108 -7.33 -1.75 -14.38
CA GLN A 108 -6.40 -0.63 -14.40
C GLN A 108 -6.93 0.51 -15.27
N GLU A 109 -7.54 0.18 -16.40
CA GLU A 109 -8.11 1.18 -17.30
C GLU A 109 -9.24 1.96 -16.66
N LEU A 110 -10.14 1.25 -15.97
CA LEU A 110 -11.26 1.88 -15.27
C LEU A 110 -10.77 2.81 -14.16
N ILE A 111 -9.79 2.36 -13.38
CA ILE A 111 -9.21 3.15 -12.30
C ILE A 111 -8.53 4.40 -12.88
N GLY A 112 -7.77 4.24 -13.95
CA GLY A 112 -7.13 5.35 -14.64
C GLY A 112 -8.13 6.39 -15.13
N ALA A 113 -9.24 5.94 -15.71
CA ALA A 113 -10.30 6.82 -16.17
C ALA A 113 -10.95 7.59 -15.00
N ARG A 114 -11.15 6.95 -13.87
CA ARG A 114 -11.69 7.60 -12.68
C ARG A 114 -10.74 8.67 -12.15
N LEU A 115 -9.45 8.39 -12.11
CA LEU A 115 -8.45 9.37 -11.67
C LEU A 115 -8.41 10.58 -12.59
N ALA A 116 -8.46 10.36 -13.91
CA ALA A 116 -8.47 11.44 -14.89
C ALA A 116 -9.69 12.35 -14.70
N ARG A 117 -10.87 11.79 -14.47
CA ARG A 117 -12.09 12.56 -14.26
C ARG A 117 -12.09 13.31 -12.94
N ARG A 118 -11.38 12.82 -11.93
CA ARG A 118 -11.35 13.40 -10.59
C ARG A 118 -10.09 14.21 -10.32
N ARG A 119 -9.43 14.66 -11.36
CA ARG A 119 -8.16 15.38 -11.20
C ARG A 119 -8.25 16.56 -10.25
N SER A 120 -9.34 17.34 -10.31
CA SER A 120 -9.54 18.47 -9.42
C SER A 120 -10.09 18.07 -8.04
N HIS A 121 -10.66 16.87 -7.94
CA HIS A 121 -11.20 16.30 -6.70
C HIS A 121 -10.46 15.04 -6.32
N PHE A 122 -9.15 15.03 -6.59
CA PHE A 122 -8.32 13.85 -6.41
C PHE A 122 -8.42 13.29 -5.00
N PHE A 123 -8.45 14.17 -4.02
CA PHE A 123 -8.53 13.74 -2.63
C PHE A 123 -9.98 13.70 -2.18
N ASP A 124 -10.65 12.59 -2.46
CA ASP A 124 -12.01 12.34 -1.99
C ASP A 124 -11.90 11.59 -0.66
N PRO A 125 -12.48 12.12 0.44
CA PRO A 125 -12.43 11.44 1.74
C PRO A 125 -12.94 10.01 1.71
N LYS A 126 -13.83 9.68 0.79
CA LYS A 126 -14.31 8.30 0.64
C LYS A 126 -13.23 7.31 0.27
N LEU A 127 -12.15 7.75 -0.36
CA LEU A 127 -11.04 6.88 -0.71
C LEU A 127 -10.24 6.45 0.50
N LEU A 128 -10.40 7.12 1.64
CA LEU A 128 -9.65 6.82 2.86
C LEU A 128 -10.41 5.91 3.83
N GLU A 129 -11.65 5.60 3.54
CA GLU A 129 -12.49 4.76 4.39
C GLU A 129 -12.27 3.25 4.20
#